data_91bdbee59a72e479f829b1c0d6f634b3
#
_entry.id   91bdbee59a72e479f829b1c0d6f634b3
#
_cell.length_a   1.000
_cell.length_b   1.000
_cell.length_c   1.000
_cell.angle_alpha   90.00
_cell.angle_beta   90.00
_cell.angle_gamma   90.00
#
_symmetry.space_group_name_H-M   'P 1'
#
loop_
_entity.id
_entity.type
_entity.pdbx_description
1 polymer ?
#
loop_
_entity_poly.entity_id
_entity_poly.type
_entity_poly.pdbx_seq_one_letter_code
_entity_poly.pdbx_strand_id
1 'polypeptide(L)'
;MTTNGSASGAGLHTEGQRERAALNAQQNPDLIVVGSGLGGLCCGALAARHGLDVLVLEAHDRPGGAAHGFERRGFQFESGPSLWSGLGRWPSANPLAQVLRAVGEAVPVVSYEEWGLLLPEGQLRIGVGAEPFLEAVRQLRGAAAVEEWRAFMAWLEPYCRAAGSLPLLAMRPGLGMAGVLGARGSATLLRQAPRLAALGGAFGPMARRHLRDPFLLHWVEMLCFLISGLSMDQTSAAAMATLFGEWFEPNASLDYPLGGSAAVAEALVRGLRRHGGELRCRAAVRQIRLDGNRAIGVELENGEQLDARLGVVSNASPWDTLDLLPEDGLPRRWRRQTAATPACSSFLHWHVGLRGGEDVDALPIHHVWVGDWERGIGAERNMLVFSMPSRLDPQLAPEGHQVLHAYSPANEPWELWRDLEPGSAAYEALKTERCGIFREVFSQLLPDLADRIVLELQGTPHTHRRYLRVHQGSYGPAIGADRSPFPGGSTPIEGLQLCGAGVFPGIGVPPVAVSGAMAAHSFVPAAQQKALIRELGL
;
A
#
# COMPACT_ATOMS: atom_id res chain seq x y z
N MET A 1 74.98 -33.57 11.18
CA MET A 1 74.61 -32.47 12.08
C MET A 1 73.44 -31.71 11.45
N THR A 2 72.32 -31.91 12.07
CA THR A 2 71.13 -31.08 12.24
C THR A 2 70.32 -30.63 11.01
N THR A 3 69.35 -31.42 10.78
CA THR A 3 68.08 -31.10 10.12
C THR A 3 67.16 -30.39 11.10
N ASN A 4 66.50 -29.32 10.69
CA ASN A 4 65.24 -28.80 11.26
C ASN A 4 64.47 -28.18 10.09
N GLY A 5 63.32 -28.58 9.67
CA GLY A 5 62.06 -28.75 10.32
C GLY A 5 61.21 -27.51 10.03
N SER A 6 60.60 -27.42 8.81
CA SER A 6 59.61 -26.38 8.48
C SER A 6 58.27 -27.03 8.09
N ALA A 7 57.45 -27.29 9.11
CA ALA A 7 56.08 -27.74 8.90
C ALA A 7 55.20 -27.21 10.05
N SER A 8 54.74 -25.94 9.98
CA SER A 8 53.65 -25.47 10.86
C SER A 8 52.96 -24.18 10.38
N GLY A 9 53.08 -23.80 9.09
CA GLY A 9 52.43 -22.57 8.59
C GLY A 9 51.07 -22.75 7.90
N ALA A 10 50.72 -23.93 7.44
CA ALA A 10 49.52 -24.15 6.61
C ALA A 10 48.23 -24.44 7.40
N GLY A 11 48.35 -24.84 8.68
CA GLY A 11 47.19 -25.18 9.52
C GLY A 11 46.53 -23.97 10.17
N LEU A 12 47.30 -22.95 10.53
CA LEU A 12 46.82 -21.75 11.24
C LEU A 12 46.04 -20.79 10.31
N HIS A 13 46.36 -20.78 9.01
CA HIS A 13 45.61 -20.00 8.04
C HIS A 13 44.21 -20.54 7.73
N THR A 14 43.98 -21.84 7.81
CA THR A 14 42.69 -22.47 7.54
C THR A 14 41.75 -22.41 8.74
N GLU A 15 42.24 -22.42 9.97
CA GLU A 15 41.44 -22.30 11.17
C GLU A 15 40.95 -20.87 11.38
N GLY A 16 41.77 -19.85 11.23
CA GLY A 16 41.40 -18.45 11.28
C GLY A 16 40.48 -18.02 10.14
N GLN A 17 40.57 -18.66 8.97
CA GLN A 17 39.61 -18.45 7.87
C GLN A 17 38.27 -19.14 8.15
N ARG A 18 38.26 -20.30 8.78
CA ARG A 18 37.04 -20.99 9.24
C ARG A 18 36.36 -20.26 10.39
N GLU A 19 37.12 -19.75 11.35
CA GLU A 19 36.58 -18.91 12.45
C GLU A 19 36.05 -17.58 11.94
N ARG A 20 36.72 -16.89 11.01
CA ARG A 20 36.19 -15.69 10.35
C ARG A 20 34.96 -16.01 9.50
N ALA A 21 34.93 -17.11 8.79
CA ALA A 21 33.75 -17.56 8.04
C ALA A 21 32.59 -17.92 8.97
N ALA A 22 32.85 -18.54 10.12
CA ALA A 22 31.86 -18.85 11.15
C ALA A 22 31.37 -17.58 11.88
N LEU A 23 32.25 -16.59 12.17
CA LEU A 23 31.88 -15.29 12.71
C LEU A 23 31.08 -14.45 11.69
N ASN A 24 31.49 -14.45 10.43
CA ASN A 24 30.73 -13.79 9.37
C ASN A 24 29.37 -14.49 9.10
N ALA A 25 29.30 -15.82 9.23
CA ALA A 25 28.04 -16.56 9.13
C ALA A 25 27.09 -16.27 10.30
N GLN A 26 27.60 -15.84 11.47
CA GLN A 26 26.80 -15.36 12.61
C GLN A 26 26.37 -13.90 12.47
N GLN A 27 26.94 -13.14 11.52
CA GLN A 27 26.62 -11.73 11.28
C GLN A 27 25.67 -11.49 10.08
N ASN A 28 25.44 -12.51 9.23
CA ASN A 28 24.57 -12.35 8.07
C ASN A 28 23.10 -12.66 8.44
N PRO A 29 22.14 -11.76 8.12
CA PRO A 29 20.73 -12.02 8.37
C PRO A 29 20.23 -13.22 7.54
N ASP A 30 19.17 -13.85 8.00
CA ASP A 30 18.43 -14.83 7.20
C ASP A 30 17.84 -14.18 5.97
N LEU A 31 17.25 -13.01 6.15
CA LEU A 31 16.48 -12.32 5.14
C LEU A 31 16.84 -10.83 5.08
N ILE A 32 17.12 -10.34 3.88
CA ILE A 32 17.22 -8.89 3.61
C ILE A 32 15.95 -8.44 2.90
N VAL A 33 15.31 -7.39 3.43
CA VAL A 33 14.15 -6.74 2.81
C VAL A 33 14.58 -5.38 2.24
N VAL A 34 14.42 -5.17 0.95
CA VAL A 34 14.76 -3.93 0.23
C VAL A 34 13.53 -3.03 0.18
N GLY A 35 13.59 -1.92 0.91
CA GLY A 35 12.51 -0.93 1.04
C GLY A 35 11.58 -1.19 2.23
N SER A 36 11.39 -0.15 3.03
CA SER A 36 10.55 -0.13 4.23
C SER A 36 9.15 0.45 3.99
N GLY A 37 8.60 0.36 2.78
CA GLY A 37 7.17 0.58 2.57
C GLY A 37 6.34 -0.42 3.38
N LEU A 38 5.04 -0.21 3.54
CA LEU A 38 4.19 -1.05 4.39
C LEU A 38 4.30 -2.56 4.05
N GLY A 39 4.41 -2.91 2.76
CA GLY A 39 4.62 -4.31 2.35
C GLY A 39 5.93 -4.90 2.88
N GLY A 40 7.03 -4.15 2.76
CA GLY A 40 8.35 -4.55 3.26
C GLY A 40 8.40 -4.64 4.78
N LEU A 41 7.79 -3.68 5.49
CA LEU A 41 7.68 -3.70 6.95
C LEU A 41 6.82 -4.86 7.45
N CYS A 42 5.68 -5.13 6.81
CA CYS A 42 4.85 -6.29 7.13
C CYS A 42 5.62 -7.61 6.92
N CYS A 43 6.37 -7.70 5.81
CA CYS A 43 7.23 -8.86 5.54
C CYS A 43 8.30 -9.02 6.61
N GLY A 44 9.08 -7.97 6.87
CA GLY A 44 10.18 -8.01 7.83
C GLY A 44 9.71 -8.32 9.25
N ALA A 45 8.64 -7.65 9.71
CA ALA A 45 8.11 -7.84 11.06
C ALA A 45 7.53 -9.26 11.27
N LEU A 46 6.80 -9.79 10.28
CA LEU A 46 6.28 -11.18 10.36
C LEU A 46 7.40 -12.22 10.25
N ALA A 47 8.37 -12.04 9.39
CA ALA A 47 9.52 -12.94 9.28
C ALA A 47 10.31 -12.99 10.61
N ALA A 48 10.57 -11.84 11.22
CA ALA A 48 11.17 -11.74 12.54
C ALA A 48 10.30 -12.40 13.63
N ARG A 49 8.96 -12.21 13.60
CA ARG A 49 8.01 -12.87 14.50
C ARG A 49 8.08 -14.40 14.40
N HIS A 50 8.44 -14.91 13.24
CA HIS A 50 8.67 -16.35 13.02
C HIS A 50 10.08 -16.82 13.38
N GLY A 51 10.91 -15.93 13.92
CA GLY A 51 12.25 -16.27 14.42
C GLY A 51 13.37 -16.18 13.38
N LEU A 52 13.12 -15.56 12.23
CA LEU A 52 14.18 -15.26 11.27
C LEU A 52 14.93 -14.00 11.69
N ASP A 53 16.23 -13.99 11.43
CA ASP A 53 17.08 -12.81 11.54
C ASP A 53 16.86 -11.93 10.30
N VAL A 54 16.32 -10.72 10.47
CA VAL A 54 15.83 -9.87 9.38
C VAL A 54 16.46 -8.51 9.42
N LEU A 55 17.01 -8.08 8.27
CA LEU A 55 17.48 -6.73 8.03
C LEU A 55 16.62 -6.05 6.97
N VAL A 56 15.90 -4.99 7.35
CA VAL A 56 15.16 -4.11 6.42
C VAL A 56 16.04 -2.92 6.06
N LEU A 57 16.25 -2.67 4.77
CA LEU A 57 17.05 -1.59 4.22
C LEU A 57 16.15 -0.53 3.59
N GLU A 58 16.31 0.71 4.02
CA GLU A 58 15.54 1.85 3.53
C GLU A 58 16.47 2.92 2.96
N ALA A 59 16.16 3.39 1.77
CA ALA A 59 16.95 4.44 1.12
C ALA A 59 16.73 5.83 1.76
N HIS A 60 15.50 6.09 2.22
CA HIS A 60 15.12 7.34 2.87
C HIS A 60 15.64 7.41 4.32
N ASP A 61 15.53 8.58 4.96
CA ASP A 61 15.91 8.77 6.37
C ASP A 61 14.83 8.30 7.36
N ARG A 62 13.66 7.87 6.85
CA ARG A 62 12.51 7.39 7.64
C ARG A 62 11.78 6.25 6.94
N PRO A 63 11.15 5.34 7.71
CA PRO A 63 10.38 4.24 7.16
C PRO A 63 9.00 4.67 6.68
N GLY A 64 8.33 3.76 5.95
CA GLY A 64 6.91 3.85 5.62
C GLY A 64 6.62 3.89 4.12
N GLY A 65 7.59 4.24 3.27
CA GLY A 65 7.33 4.44 1.85
C GLY A 65 6.25 5.51 1.65
N ALA A 66 5.17 5.21 0.92
CA ALA A 66 4.04 6.15 0.77
C ALA A 66 3.31 6.48 2.09
N ALA A 67 3.46 5.64 3.12
CA ALA A 67 2.88 5.89 4.45
C ALA A 67 3.82 6.66 5.39
N HIS A 68 4.90 7.27 4.89
CA HIS A 68 5.72 8.12 5.74
C HIS A 68 5.07 9.48 6.00
N GLY A 69 5.35 10.06 7.16
CA GLY A 69 5.02 11.44 7.50
C GLY A 69 6.26 12.34 7.44
N PHE A 70 6.03 13.63 7.28
CA PHE A 70 7.09 14.63 7.37
C PHE A 70 6.60 15.91 8.05
N GLU A 71 7.50 16.61 8.71
CA GLU A 71 7.19 17.85 9.42
C GLU A 71 7.74 19.06 8.67
N ARG A 72 6.96 20.15 8.66
CA ARG A 72 7.40 21.47 8.21
C ARG A 72 6.77 22.56 9.08
N ARG A 73 7.59 23.34 9.78
CA ARG A 73 7.16 24.47 10.64
C ARG A 73 6.10 24.07 11.68
N GLY A 74 6.22 22.88 12.27
CA GLY A 74 5.28 22.36 13.26
C GLY A 74 4.03 21.67 12.68
N PHE A 75 3.85 21.67 11.35
CA PHE A 75 2.79 20.91 10.68
C PHE A 75 3.29 19.52 10.32
N GLN A 76 2.54 18.49 10.70
CA GLN A 76 2.81 17.10 10.35
C GLN A 76 1.97 16.73 9.12
N PHE A 77 2.63 16.33 8.04
CA PHE A 77 1.99 15.96 6.78
C PHE A 77 2.16 14.47 6.48
N GLU A 78 1.20 13.94 5.74
CA GLU A 78 1.20 12.57 5.22
C GLU A 78 1.55 12.57 3.73
N SER A 79 2.23 11.52 3.28
CA SER A 79 2.68 11.41 1.88
C SER A 79 1.79 10.53 1.00
N GLY A 80 0.78 9.87 1.57
CA GLY A 80 -0.07 8.94 0.81
C GLY A 80 -1.38 8.60 1.50
N PRO A 81 -1.54 7.43 2.12
CA PRO A 81 -2.85 6.95 2.55
C PRO A 81 -3.47 7.85 3.62
N SER A 82 -4.72 8.25 3.38
CA SER A 82 -5.51 9.06 4.31
C SER A 82 -6.78 8.36 4.78
N LEU A 83 -7.28 7.39 4.01
CA LEU A 83 -8.49 6.62 4.34
C LEU A 83 -8.08 5.28 4.93
N TRP A 84 -8.48 5.05 6.17
CA TRP A 84 -8.18 3.83 6.93
C TRP A 84 -9.46 3.21 7.45
N SER A 85 -9.46 1.90 7.64
CA SER A 85 -10.58 1.15 8.21
C SER A 85 -10.09 -0.07 8.96
N GLY A 86 -10.89 -0.56 9.90
CA GLY A 86 -10.67 -1.85 10.58
C GLY A 86 -9.43 -1.94 11.45
N LEU A 87 -8.77 -0.82 11.80
CA LEU A 87 -7.62 -0.79 12.71
C LEU A 87 -8.04 -0.77 14.18
N GLY A 88 -9.17 -0.14 14.48
CA GLY A 88 -9.67 0.09 15.86
C GLY A 88 -10.41 -1.08 16.48
N ARG A 89 -10.64 -2.18 15.76
CA ARG A 89 -11.43 -3.33 16.23
C ARG A 89 -10.72 -4.67 16.10
N TRP A 90 -11.10 -5.61 16.96
CA TRP A 90 -10.67 -7.00 16.85
C TRP A 90 -11.83 -7.95 17.17
N PRO A 91 -12.05 -9.05 16.44
CA PRO A 91 -11.31 -9.44 15.23
C PRO A 91 -11.53 -8.48 14.05
N SER A 92 -10.53 -8.34 13.18
CA SER A 92 -10.57 -7.47 12.03
C SER A 92 -10.32 -8.26 10.74
N ALA A 93 -11.09 -7.95 9.71
CA ALA A 93 -10.85 -8.45 8.36
C ALA A 93 -9.68 -7.72 7.68
N ASN A 94 -9.25 -6.55 8.21
CA ASN A 94 -8.13 -5.79 7.64
C ASN A 94 -6.80 -6.52 7.86
N PRO A 95 -6.07 -6.89 6.78
CA PRO A 95 -4.80 -7.62 6.88
C PRO A 95 -3.73 -6.88 7.68
N LEU A 96 -3.68 -5.54 7.58
CA LEU A 96 -2.71 -4.75 8.32
C LEU A 96 -2.95 -4.84 9.83
N ALA A 97 -4.22 -4.77 10.28
CA ALA A 97 -4.58 -4.97 11.68
C ALA A 97 -4.17 -6.38 12.17
N GLN A 98 -4.35 -7.39 11.31
CA GLN A 98 -3.90 -8.76 11.60
C GLN A 98 -2.38 -8.85 11.73
N VAL A 99 -1.61 -8.18 10.85
CA VAL A 99 -0.14 -8.15 10.95
C VAL A 99 0.31 -7.42 12.21
N LEU A 100 -0.23 -6.24 12.50
CA LEU A 100 0.08 -5.48 13.71
C LEU A 100 -0.17 -6.36 14.97
N ARG A 101 -1.34 -7.00 15.04
CA ARG A 101 -1.66 -7.91 16.13
C ARG A 101 -0.68 -9.09 16.24
N ALA A 102 -0.30 -9.67 15.10
CA ALA A 102 0.64 -10.79 15.04
C ALA A 102 2.02 -10.44 15.60
N VAL A 103 2.46 -9.19 15.41
CA VAL A 103 3.76 -8.71 15.91
C VAL A 103 3.68 -8.04 17.28
N GLY A 104 2.51 -8.11 17.93
CA GLY A 104 2.29 -7.59 19.28
C GLY A 104 2.15 -6.08 19.37
N GLU A 105 1.72 -5.43 18.28
CA GLU A 105 1.54 -3.99 18.18
C GLU A 105 0.08 -3.60 17.93
N ALA A 106 -0.24 -2.37 18.26
CA ALA A 106 -1.50 -1.71 17.93
C ALA A 106 -1.22 -0.22 17.68
N VAL A 107 -2.09 0.42 16.93
CA VAL A 107 -2.06 1.86 16.70
C VAL A 107 -3.35 2.43 17.28
N PRO A 108 -3.29 3.42 18.19
CA PRO A 108 -4.47 4.13 18.64
C PRO A 108 -5.16 4.81 17.46
N VAL A 109 -6.49 4.75 17.40
CA VAL A 109 -7.28 5.35 16.32
C VAL A 109 -8.43 6.19 16.88
N VAL A 110 -8.87 7.16 16.06
CA VAL A 110 -10.15 7.85 16.23
C VAL A 110 -11.04 7.41 15.07
N SER A 111 -12.20 6.85 15.39
CA SER A 111 -13.18 6.47 14.37
C SER A 111 -14.04 7.69 13.99
N TYR A 112 -14.42 7.76 12.71
CA TYR A 112 -15.31 8.78 12.18
C TYR A 112 -16.31 8.15 11.21
N GLU A 113 -17.46 8.81 11.03
CA GLU A 113 -18.63 8.21 10.39
C GLU A 113 -19.13 9.00 9.19
N GLU A 114 -18.44 10.07 8.78
CA GLU A 114 -18.86 10.87 7.62
C GLU A 114 -17.69 11.37 6.78
N TRP A 115 -17.99 11.66 5.53
CA TRP A 115 -17.10 12.34 4.59
C TRP A 115 -17.88 13.23 3.64
N GLY A 116 -17.21 14.21 3.05
CA GLY A 116 -17.77 15.17 2.11
C GLY A 116 -17.58 14.72 0.67
N LEU A 117 -18.52 15.11 -0.17
CA LEU A 117 -18.46 14.91 -1.61
C LEU A 117 -18.75 16.25 -2.31
N LEU A 118 -17.95 16.54 -3.32
CA LEU A 118 -18.20 17.61 -4.29
C LEU A 118 -18.29 16.92 -5.66
N LEU A 119 -19.51 16.68 -6.09
CA LEU A 119 -19.82 15.95 -7.31
C LEU A 119 -20.53 16.85 -8.32
N PRO A 120 -20.64 16.48 -9.60
CA PRO A 120 -21.49 17.20 -10.55
C PRO A 120 -22.93 17.36 -10.09
N GLU A 121 -23.45 16.45 -9.26
CA GLU A 121 -24.77 16.52 -8.65
C GLU A 121 -24.87 17.56 -7.53
N GLY A 122 -23.74 18.02 -6.99
CA GLY A 122 -23.67 19.01 -5.92
C GLY A 122 -22.78 18.61 -4.75
N GLN A 123 -22.83 19.46 -3.71
CA GLN A 123 -22.11 19.24 -2.47
C GLN A 123 -22.95 18.37 -1.51
N LEU A 124 -22.35 17.32 -0.99
CA LEU A 124 -23.01 16.33 -0.14
C LEU A 124 -22.17 16.01 1.09
N ARG A 125 -22.84 15.63 2.17
CA ARG A 125 -22.23 14.87 3.27
C ARG A 125 -22.83 13.48 3.26
N ILE A 126 -21.97 12.47 3.35
CA ILE A 126 -22.39 11.09 3.32
C ILE A 126 -21.85 10.38 4.54
N GLY A 127 -22.72 9.67 5.25
CA GLY A 127 -22.30 8.83 6.36
C GLY A 127 -21.70 7.52 5.88
N VAL A 128 -20.77 6.98 6.65
CA VAL A 128 -20.20 5.64 6.46
C VAL A 128 -21.23 4.60 6.92
N GLY A 129 -21.39 3.54 6.12
CA GLY A 129 -22.34 2.47 6.39
C GLY A 129 -23.56 2.46 5.47
N ALA A 130 -24.36 1.39 5.59
CA ALA A 130 -25.44 1.12 4.64
C ALA A 130 -26.56 2.17 4.70
N GLU A 131 -27.10 2.44 5.88
CA GLU A 131 -28.28 3.33 5.98
C GLU A 131 -27.97 4.80 5.68
N PRO A 132 -26.85 5.40 6.16
CA PRO A 132 -26.48 6.76 5.77
C PRO A 132 -26.25 6.92 4.27
N PHE A 133 -25.66 5.92 3.61
CA PHE A 133 -25.51 5.92 2.16
C PHE A 133 -26.85 5.87 1.45
N LEU A 134 -27.77 4.98 1.88
CA LEU A 134 -29.10 4.87 1.29
C LEU A 134 -29.92 6.15 1.43
N GLU A 135 -29.75 6.90 2.52
CA GLU A 135 -30.40 8.19 2.69
C GLU A 135 -29.89 9.23 1.66
N ALA A 136 -28.58 9.30 1.44
CA ALA A 136 -28.01 10.14 0.40
C ALA A 136 -28.49 9.76 -1.00
N VAL A 137 -28.54 8.47 -1.32
CA VAL A 137 -29.10 7.96 -2.59
C VAL A 137 -30.56 8.34 -2.74
N ARG A 138 -31.35 8.24 -1.67
CA ARG A 138 -32.78 8.62 -1.70
C ARG A 138 -32.98 10.11 -2.02
N GLN A 139 -32.17 10.97 -1.42
CA GLN A 139 -32.22 12.42 -1.65
C GLN A 139 -31.82 12.77 -3.09
N LEU A 140 -30.81 12.12 -3.64
CA LEU A 140 -30.27 12.42 -4.98
C LEU A 140 -31.07 11.78 -6.10
N ARG A 141 -31.51 10.53 -5.93
CA ARG A 141 -32.02 9.68 -7.01
C ARG A 141 -33.41 9.11 -6.75
N GLY A 142 -33.91 9.24 -5.51
CA GLY A 142 -35.23 8.75 -5.12
C GLY A 142 -35.26 7.27 -4.72
N ALA A 143 -36.47 6.77 -4.45
CA ALA A 143 -36.68 5.44 -3.89
C ALA A 143 -36.27 4.30 -4.84
N ALA A 144 -36.42 4.46 -6.14
CA ALA A 144 -36.07 3.44 -7.12
C ALA A 144 -34.58 3.08 -7.08
N ALA A 145 -33.70 4.08 -7.00
CA ALA A 145 -32.27 3.87 -6.88
C ALA A 145 -31.87 3.22 -5.53
N VAL A 146 -32.60 3.53 -4.45
CA VAL A 146 -32.40 2.88 -3.15
C VAL A 146 -32.71 1.38 -3.24
N GLU A 147 -33.83 1.01 -3.86
CA GLU A 147 -34.18 -0.41 -4.02
C GLU A 147 -33.22 -1.14 -4.96
N GLU A 148 -32.76 -0.47 -6.01
CA GLU A 148 -31.73 -1.00 -6.91
C GLU A 148 -30.43 -1.29 -6.15
N TRP A 149 -29.97 -0.35 -5.32
CA TRP A 149 -28.78 -0.53 -4.50
C TRP A 149 -28.94 -1.65 -3.47
N ARG A 150 -30.08 -1.71 -2.78
CA ARG A 150 -30.38 -2.79 -1.83
C ARG A 150 -30.34 -4.18 -2.49
N ALA A 151 -30.96 -4.30 -3.67
CA ALA A 151 -30.93 -5.53 -4.44
C ALA A 151 -29.51 -5.91 -4.88
N PHE A 152 -28.72 -4.93 -5.31
CA PHE A 152 -27.31 -5.13 -5.65
C PHE A 152 -26.50 -5.61 -4.45
N MET A 153 -26.61 -4.95 -3.28
CA MET A 153 -25.88 -5.34 -2.08
C MET A 153 -26.30 -6.72 -1.56
N ALA A 154 -27.58 -7.03 -1.57
CA ALA A 154 -28.07 -8.36 -1.20
C ALA A 154 -27.53 -9.46 -2.13
N TRP A 155 -27.40 -9.17 -3.43
CA TRP A 155 -26.77 -10.07 -4.38
C TRP A 155 -25.25 -10.18 -4.18
N LEU A 156 -24.56 -9.09 -3.83
CA LEU A 156 -23.11 -9.05 -3.65
C LEU A 156 -22.68 -9.70 -2.33
N GLU A 157 -23.49 -9.65 -1.28
CA GLU A 157 -23.17 -10.13 0.07
C GLU A 157 -22.56 -11.55 0.13
N PRO A 158 -23.08 -12.57 -0.59
CA PRO A 158 -22.45 -13.89 -0.61
C PRO A 158 -21.02 -13.91 -1.17
N TYR A 159 -20.68 -12.97 -2.06
CA TYR A 159 -19.33 -12.81 -2.60
C TYR A 159 -18.42 -12.11 -1.60
N CYS A 160 -18.93 -11.10 -0.89
CA CYS A 160 -18.22 -10.45 0.22
C CYS A 160 -17.88 -11.46 1.32
N ARG A 161 -18.86 -12.29 1.72
CA ARG A 161 -18.63 -13.38 2.67
C ARG A 161 -17.63 -14.42 2.16
N ALA A 162 -17.63 -14.72 0.87
CA ALA A 162 -16.67 -15.64 0.28
C ALA A 162 -15.26 -15.04 0.31
N ALA A 163 -15.09 -13.76 -0.03
CA ALA A 163 -13.82 -13.05 0.06
C ALA A 163 -13.30 -13.02 1.50
N GLY A 164 -14.15 -12.70 2.49
CA GLY A 164 -13.81 -12.67 3.92
C GLY A 164 -13.67 -14.05 4.60
N SER A 165 -14.01 -15.15 3.91
CA SER A 165 -13.95 -16.50 4.49
C SER A 165 -12.55 -17.07 4.66
N LEU A 166 -11.55 -16.40 4.10
CA LEU A 166 -10.14 -16.79 4.15
C LEU A 166 -9.38 -15.85 5.07
N PRO A 167 -8.71 -16.38 6.11
CA PRO A 167 -7.74 -15.58 6.85
C PRO A 167 -6.65 -15.11 5.88
N LEU A 168 -6.52 -13.80 5.67
CA LEU A 168 -5.56 -13.26 4.71
C LEU A 168 -4.12 -13.59 5.10
N LEU A 169 -3.83 -13.74 6.39
CA LEU A 169 -2.55 -14.27 6.88
C LEU A 169 -2.33 -15.76 6.57
N ALA A 170 -3.34 -16.51 6.10
CA ALA A 170 -3.15 -17.88 5.61
C ALA A 170 -2.62 -17.94 4.17
N MET A 171 -2.65 -16.81 3.47
CA MET A 171 -2.17 -16.74 2.08
C MET A 171 -0.68 -16.94 2.00
N ARG A 172 -0.27 -17.76 1.03
CA ARG A 172 1.12 -18.01 0.68
C ARG A 172 1.23 -18.49 -0.77
N PRO A 173 2.39 -18.33 -1.42
CA PRO A 173 2.58 -18.85 -2.78
C PRO A 173 2.42 -20.37 -2.87
N GLY A 174 1.90 -20.85 -4.01
CA GLY A 174 1.84 -22.26 -4.36
C GLY A 174 0.82 -23.10 -3.55
N LEU A 175 1.04 -24.42 -3.51
CA LEU A 175 0.12 -25.38 -2.88
C LEU A 175 0.15 -25.36 -1.34
N GLY A 176 1.06 -24.60 -0.74
CA GLY A 176 1.23 -24.53 0.71
C GLY A 176 0.02 -23.99 1.47
N MET A 177 -0.85 -23.21 0.83
CA MET A 177 -2.07 -22.67 1.44
C MET A 177 -3.02 -23.76 1.95
N ALA A 178 -3.21 -24.87 1.22
CA ALA A 178 -4.03 -25.99 1.66
C ALA A 178 -3.51 -26.62 2.97
N GLY A 179 -2.19 -26.70 3.13
CA GLY A 179 -1.55 -27.19 4.36
C GLY A 179 -1.80 -26.27 5.57
N VAL A 180 -1.82 -24.96 5.35
CA VAL A 180 -2.11 -23.95 6.39
C VAL A 180 -3.57 -24.01 6.83
N LEU A 181 -4.50 -24.03 5.89
CA LEU A 181 -5.95 -24.02 6.13
C LEU A 181 -6.45 -25.34 6.78
N GLY A 182 -5.77 -26.45 6.49
CA GLY A 182 -6.19 -27.78 6.96
C GLY A 182 -7.55 -28.23 6.37
N ALA A 183 -8.11 -29.36 6.88
CA ALA A 183 -9.28 -29.99 6.30
C ALA A 183 -10.54 -29.09 6.33
N ARG A 184 -10.78 -28.37 7.45
CA ARG A 184 -11.97 -27.49 7.59
C ARG A 184 -11.90 -26.28 6.67
N GLY A 185 -10.75 -25.60 6.61
CA GLY A 185 -10.54 -24.46 5.72
C GLY A 185 -10.59 -24.86 4.26
N SER A 186 -10.02 -26.02 3.90
CA SER A 186 -10.11 -26.58 2.54
C SER A 186 -11.55 -26.92 2.14
N ALA A 187 -12.35 -27.46 3.05
CA ALA A 187 -13.77 -27.69 2.80
C ALA A 187 -14.57 -26.39 2.63
N THR A 188 -14.22 -25.33 3.35
CA THR A 188 -14.81 -24.00 3.17
C THR A 188 -14.45 -23.42 1.80
N LEU A 189 -13.17 -23.52 1.40
CA LEU A 189 -12.70 -23.12 0.07
C LEU A 189 -13.47 -23.86 -1.05
N LEU A 190 -13.61 -25.16 -0.94
CA LEU A 190 -14.36 -25.95 -1.94
C LEU A 190 -15.82 -25.50 -2.05
N ARG A 191 -16.48 -25.21 -0.93
CA ARG A 191 -17.86 -24.69 -0.93
C ARG A 191 -17.97 -23.30 -1.53
N GLN A 192 -16.97 -22.45 -1.34
CA GLN A 192 -16.93 -21.08 -1.86
C GLN A 192 -16.28 -20.99 -3.25
N ALA A 193 -15.71 -22.07 -3.77
CA ALA A 193 -14.95 -22.08 -5.02
C ALA A 193 -15.67 -21.41 -6.20
N PRO A 194 -16.99 -21.63 -6.45
CA PRO A 194 -17.66 -20.95 -7.55
C PRO A 194 -17.69 -19.43 -7.39
N ARG A 195 -17.89 -18.93 -6.15
CA ARG A 195 -17.93 -17.50 -5.86
C ARG A 195 -16.53 -16.89 -5.92
N LEU A 196 -15.53 -17.56 -5.35
CA LEU A 196 -14.12 -17.15 -5.42
C LEU A 196 -13.63 -17.10 -6.87
N ALA A 197 -14.04 -18.06 -7.71
CA ALA A 197 -13.72 -18.04 -9.14
C ALA A 197 -14.36 -16.83 -9.85
N ALA A 198 -15.60 -16.48 -9.51
CA ALA A 198 -16.26 -15.29 -10.06
C ALA A 198 -15.57 -13.98 -9.65
N LEU A 199 -14.94 -13.93 -8.47
CA LEU A 199 -14.16 -12.78 -8.00
C LEU A 199 -12.78 -12.65 -8.68
N GLY A 200 -12.38 -13.61 -9.48
CA GLY A 200 -11.10 -13.58 -10.22
C GLY A 200 -11.09 -12.63 -11.42
N GLY A 201 -12.22 -12.03 -11.79
CA GLY A 201 -12.36 -11.09 -12.90
C GLY A 201 -12.51 -9.63 -12.46
N ALA A 202 -12.90 -8.78 -13.42
CA ALA A 202 -13.19 -7.38 -13.20
C ALA A 202 -14.57 -7.16 -12.56
N PHE A 203 -14.71 -6.09 -11.77
CA PHE A 203 -15.94 -5.78 -11.04
C PHE A 203 -17.04 -5.17 -11.91
N GLY A 204 -16.69 -4.36 -12.93
CA GLY A 204 -17.64 -3.64 -13.77
C GLY A 204 -18.72 -4.53 -14.41
N PRO A 205 -18.36 -5.67 -15.04
CA PRO A 205 -19.37 -6.60 -15.57
C PRO A 205 -20.32 -7.15 -14.50
N MET A 206 -19.87 -7.30 -13.25
CA MET A 206 -20.70 -7.73 -12.13
C MET A 206 -21.67 -6.61 -11.71
N ALA A 207 -21.16 -5.39 -11.53
CA ALA A 207 -21.95 -4.22 -11.14
C ALA A 207 -23.06 -3.92 -12.18
N ARG A 208 -22.71 -3.84 -13.48
CA ARG A 208 -23.67 -3.51 -14.55
C ARG A 208 -24.75 -4.55 -14.80
N ARG A 209 -24.65 -5.75 -14.27
CA ARG A 209 -25.76 -6.73 -14.29
C ARG A 209 -26.90 -6.33 -13.37
N HIS A 210 -26.62 -5.57 -12.32
CA HIS A 210 -27.55 -5.25 -11.25
C HIS A 210 -27.84 -3.75 -11.12
N LEU A 211 -26.92 -2.89 -11.54
CA LEU A 211 -27.05 -1.44 -11.48
C LEU A 211 -27.37 -0.87 -12.88
N ARG A 212 -28.34 0.05 -12.92
CA ARG A 212 -28.76 0.82 -14.10
C ARG A 212 -28.76 2.32 -13.85
N ASP A 213 -28.98 2.75 -12.61
CA ASP A 213 -28.93 4.16 -12.26
C ASP A 213 -27.53 4.73 -12.53
N PRO A 214 -27.42 5.82 -13.30
CA PRO A 214 -26.11 6.37 -13.66
C PRO A 214 -25.27 6.80 -12.44
N PHE A 215 -25.91 7.39 -11.43
CA PHE A 215 -25.20 7.81 -10.21
C PHE A 215 -24.59 6.62 -9.46
N LEU A 216 -25.34 5.51 -9.34
CA LEU A 216 -24.85 4.30 -8.68
C LEU A 216 -23.67 3.67 -9.44
N LEU A 217 -23.69 3.72 -10.77
CA LEU A 217 -22.58 3.26 -11.60
C LEU A 217 -21.36 4.18 -11.45
N HIS A 218 -21.54 5.50 -11.45
CA HIS A 218 -20.48 6.49 -11.21
C HIS A 218 -19.88 6.33 -9.81
N TRP A 219 -20.72 6.08 -8.80
CA TRP A 219 -20.28 5.80 -7.44
C TRP A 219 -19.36 4.58 -7.37
N VAL A 220 -19.76 3.48 -7.98
CA VAL A 220 -18.95 2.27 -8.06
C VAL A 220 -17.66 2.50 -8.84
N GLU A 221 -17.72 3.23 -9.95
CA GLU A 221 -16.55 3.62 -10.75
C GLU A 221 -15.55 4.45 -9.93
N MET A 222 -16.04 5.43 -9.18
CA MET A 222 -15.23 6.26 -8.29
C MET A 222 -14.52 5.43 -7.21
N LEU A 223 -15.25 4.52 -6.55
CA LEU A 223 -14.65 3.62 -5.54
C LEU A 223 -13.60 2.70 -6.16
N CYS A 224 -13.86 2.12 -7.33
CA CYS A 224 -12.90 1.31 -8.06
C CYS A 224 -11.62 2.08 -8.36
N PHE A 225 -11.77 3.29 -8.88
CA PHE A 225 -10.63 4.14 -9.23
C PHE A 225 -9.84 4.56 -8.00
N LEU A 226 -10.49 4.92 -6.90
CA LEU A 226 -9.85 5.34 -5.65
C LEU A 226 -8.94 4.25 -5.09
N ILE A 227 -9.34 2.98 -5.17
CA ILE A 227 -8.56 1.87 -4.60
C ILE A 227 -7.52 1.28 -5.54
N SER A 228 -7.70 1.41 -6.87
CA SER A 228 -6.83 0.71 -7.85
C SER A 228 -6.14 1.64 -8.85
N GLY A 229 -6.60 2.88 -9.02
CA GLY A 229 -6.19 3.76 -10.11
C GLY A 229 -6.69 3.31 -11.48
N LEU A 230 -7.67 2.40 -11.54
CA LEU A 230 -8.21 1.80 -12.76
C LEU A 230 -9.75 1.92 -12.77
N SER A 231 -10.34 1.85 -13.96
CA SER A 231 -11.79 1.80 -14.12
C SER A 231 -12.41 0.55 -13.46
N MET A 232 -13.71 0.55 -13.22
CA MET A 232 -14.40 -0.63 -12.69
C MET A 232 -14.30 -1.85 -13.59
N ASP A 233 -14.11 -1.66 -14.92
CA ASP A 233 -13.90 -2.74 -15.87
C ASP A 233 -12.52 -3.39 -15.78
N GLN A 234 -11.63 -2.80 -15.03
CA GLN A 234 -10.26 -3.28 -14.81
C GLN A 234 -10.00 -3.60 -13.34
N THR A 235 -10.77 -3.02 -12.41
CA THR A 235 -10.59 -3.24 -10.97
C THR A 235 -11.05 -4.65 -10.58
N SER A 236 -10.25 -5.31 -9.73
CA SER A 236 -10.52 -6.67 -9.25
C SER A 236 -11.84 -6.76 -8.48
N ALA A 237 -12.70 -7.71 -8.86
CA ALA A 237 -13.92 -8.01 -8.15
C ALA A 237 -13.67 -8.48 -6.71
N ALA A 238 -12.55 -9.15 -6.45
CA ALA A 238 -12.16 -9.56 -5.09
C ALA A 238 -11.83 -8.35 -4.21
N ALA A 239 -11.14 -7.34 -4.75
CA ALA A 239 -10.84 -6.11 -4.03
C ALA A 239 -12.12 -5.35 -3.66
N MET A 240 -13.07 -5.24 -4.60
CA MET A 240 -14.35 -4.59 -4.36
C MET A 240 -15.26 -5.37 -3.41
N ALA A 241 -15.27 -6.70 -3.49
CA ALA A 241 -16.00 -7.53 -2.53
C ALA A 241 -15.47 -7.38 -1.11
N THR A 242 -14.16 -7.21 -0.94
CA THR A 242 -13.54 -6.93 0.36
C THR A 242 -13.94 -5.53 0.85
N LEU A 243 -13.85 -4.51 -0.02
CA LEU A 243 -14.25 -3.14 0.31
C LEU A 243 -15.71 -3.07 0.76
N PHE A 244 -16.64 -3.61 -0.03
CA PHE A 244 -18.07 -3.58 0.30
C PHE A 244 -18.40 -4.44 1.53
N GLY A 245 -17.68 -5.54 1.74
CA GLY A 245 -17.81 -6.34 2.94
C GLY A 245 -17.44 -5.57 4.21
N GLU A 246 -16.50 -4.63 4.14
CA GLU A 246 -16.05 -3.83 5.27
C GLU A 246 -16.86 -2.54 5.43
N TRP A 247 -17.13 -1.82 4.34
CA TRP A 247 -17.75 -0.48 4.38
C TRP A 247 -19.26 -0.50 4.59
N PHE A 248 -19.94 -1.54 4.13
CA PHE A 248 -21.39 -1.62 4.23
C PHE A 248 -21.89 -2.65 5.26
N GLU A 249 -20.99 -3.13 6.13
CA GLU A 249 -21.36 -3.89 7.32
C GLU A 249 -22.10 -2.99 8.32
N PRO A 250 -23.05 -3.53 9.10
CA PRO A 250 -23.62 -2.80 10.24
C PRO A 250 -22.52 -2.32 11.18
N ASN A 251 -22.54 -1.06 11.57
CA ASN A 251 -21.50 -0.40 12.39
C ASN A 251 -20.15 -0.21 11.67
N ALA A 252 -20.15 -0.12 10.35
CA ALA A 252 -18.96 0.28 9.63
C ALA A 252 -18.51 1.67 10.07
N SER A 253 -17.22 1.84 10.31
CA SER A 253 -16.58 3.11 10.60
C SER A 253 -15.26 3.21 9.85
N LEU A 254 -14.85 4.42 9.54
CA LEU A 254 -13.50 4.70 9.11
C LEU A 254 -12.67 5.06 10.34
N ASP A 255 -11.40 4.69 10.31
CA ASP A 255 -10.46 4.94 11.38
C ASP A 255 -9.42 5.97 10.92
N TYR A 256 -8.95 6.78 11.84
CA TYR A 256 -7.75 7.59 11.64
C TYR A 256 -6.70 7.22 12.70
N PRO A 257 -5.52 6.75 12.29
CA PRO A 257 -4.44 6.42 13.24
C PRO A 257 -3.88 7.71 13.86
N LEU A 258 -3.85 7.81 15.19
CA LEU A 258 -3.25 8.96 15.88
C LEU A 258 -1.75 9.00 15.58
N GLY A 259 -1.25 10.16 15.16
CA GLY A 259 0.08 10.35 14.59
C GLY A 259 0.16 10.08 13.08
N GLY A 260 -1.00 9.84 12.43
CA GLY A 260 -1.10 9.65 10.99
C GLY A 260 -0.56 8.32 10.50
N SER A 261 -0.37 8.24 9.19
CA SER A 261 0.18 7.05 8.52
C SER A 261 1.60 6.66 9.01
N ALA A 262 2.38 7.65 9.46
CA ALA A 262 3.70 7.41 10.06
C ALA A 262 3.63 6.53 11.31
N ALA A 263 2.62 6.72 12.17
CA ALA A 263 2.43 5.93 13.39
C ALA A 263 2.23 4.43 13.09
N VAL A 264 1.59 4.12 11.97
CA VAL A 264 1.41 2.75 11.48
C VAL A 264 2.74 2.12 11.07
N ALA A 265 3.54 2.87 10.28
CA ALA A 265 4.87 2.41 9.88
C ALA A 265 5.78 2.20 11.11
N GLU A 266 5.76 3.13 12.06
CA GLU A 266 6.53 3.04 13.30
C GLU A 266 6.08 1.86 14.19
N ALA A 267 4.79 1.55 14.24
CA ALA A 267 4.29 0.37 14.94
C ALA A 267 4.86 -0.91 14.33
N LEU A 268 4.88 -1.02 13.00
CA LEU A 268 5.52 -2.16 12.33
C LEU A 268 7.02 -2.25 12.62
N VAL A 269 7.72 -1.12 12.67
CA VAL A 269 9.15 -1.06 13.06
C VAL A 269 9.35 -1.50 14.50
N ARG A 270 8.49 -1.07 15.43
CA ARG A 270 8.53 -1.57 16.83
C ARG A 270 8.31 -3.08 16.87
N GLY A 271 7.33 -3.59 16.12
CA GLY A 271 7.08 -5.03 15.99
C GLY A 271 8.26 -5.79 15.43
N LEU A 272 8.91 -5.28 14.37
CA LEU A 272 10.14 -5.83 13.81
C LEU A 272 11.24 -5.95 14.89
N ARG A 273 11.52 -4.85 15.58
CA ARG A 273 12.57 -4.78 16.62
C ARG A 273 12.24 -5.64 17.85
N ARG A 274 10.97 -5.71 18.26
CA ARG A 274 10.50 -6.58 19.35
C ARG A 274 10.89 -8.05 19.13
N HIS A 275 10.92 -8.46 17.87
CA HIS A 275 11.25 -9.83 17.48
C HIS A 275 12.69 -9.99 16.96
N GLY A 276 13.58 -9.02 17.26
CA GLY A 276 15.01 -9.11 16.96
C GLY A 276 15.41 -8.69 15.54
N GLY A 277 14.47 -8.22 14.71
CA GLY A 277 14.81 -7.68 13.39
C GLY A 277 15.34 -6.24 13.46
N GLU A 278 16.04 -5.82 12.42
CA GLU A 278 16.69 -4.52 12.30
C GLU A 278 16.13 -3.72 11.12
N LEU A 279 15.97 -2.40 11.30
CA LEU A 279 15.75 -1.41 10.22
C LEU A 279 16.94 -0.48 10.15
N ARG A 280 17.52 -0.37 8.95
CA ARG A 280 18.61 0.55 8.61
C ARG A 280 18.13 1.53 7.53
N CYS A 281 17.93 2.78 7.93
CA CYS A 281 17.64 3.90 7.02
C CYS A 281 18.91 4.46 6.40
N ARG A 282 18.78 5.28 5.34
CA ARG A 282 19.89 5.84 4.53
C ARG A 282 20.80 4.73 4.00
N ALA A 283 20.22 3.58 3.69
CA ALA A 283 20.89 2.38 3.20
C ALA A 283 20.30 1.99 1.84
N ALA A 284 20.53 2.86 0.85
CA ALA A 284 20.03 2.64 -0.50
C ALA A 284 20.73 1.45 -1.14
N VAL A 285 19.96 0.47 -1.55
CA VAL A 285 20.43 -0.71 -2.31
C VAL A 285 20.68 -0.28 -3.74
N ARG A 286 21.89 -0.53 -4.24
CA ARG A 286 22.30 -0.34 -5.63
C ARG A 286 22.03 -1.56 -6.48
N GLN A 287 22.25 -2.75 -5.90
CA GLN A 287 22.13 -4.00 -6.63
C GLN A 287 21.75 -5.17 -5.71
N ILE A 288 20.88 -6.06 -6.21
CA ILE A 288 20.64 -7.39 -5.64
C ILE A 288 21.71 -8.33 -6.22
N ARG A 289 22.52 -8.92 -5.36
CA ARG A 289 23.63 -9.81 -5.75
C ARG A 289 23.12 -11.21 -6.01
N LEU A 290 23.57 -11.79 -7.12
CA LEU A 290 23.23 -13.16 -7.53
C LEU A 290 24.48 -14.03 -7.55
N ASP A 291 24.30 -15.30 -7.17
CA ASP A 291 25.21 -16.39 -7.49
C ASP A 291 24.46 -17.38 -8.39
N GLY A 292 24.86 -17.41 -9.67
CA GLY A 292 24.08 -18.10 -10.68
C GLY A 292 22.64 -17.57 -10.75
N ASN A 293 21.65 -18.41 -10.48
CA ASN A 293 20.22 -18.04 -10.45
C ASN A 293 19.67 -17.84 -9.03
N ARG A 294 20.51 -17.54 -8.04
CA ARG A 294 20.12 -17.39 -6.64
C ARG A 294 20.47 -16.01 -6.11
N ALA A 295 19.53 -15.33 -5.44
CA ALA A 295 19.79 -14.10 -4.72
C ALA A 295 20.52 -14.44 -3.39
N ILE A 296 21.71 -13.86 -3.22
CA ILE A 296 22.60 -14.12 -2.09
C ILE A 296 22.78 -12.92 -1.17
N GLY A 297 22.25 -11.77 -1.53
CA GLY A 297 22.39 -10.53 -0.75
C GLY A 297 22.23 -9.28 -1.61
N VAL A 298 22.73 -8.18 -1.10
CA VAL A 298 22.65 -6.87 -1.76
C VAL A 298 23.97 -6.13 -1.71
N GLU A 299 24.13 -5.14 -2.59
CA GLU A 299 25.16 -4.12 -2.53
C GLU A 299 24.50 -2.75 -2.38
N LEU A 300 24.99 -1.94 -1.43
CA LEU A 300 24.51 -0.59 -1.19
C LEU A 300 25.20 0.43 -2.12
N GLU A 301 24.62 1.61 -2.26
CA GLU A 301 25.20 2.71 -3.05
C GLU A 301 26.60 3.13 -2.54
N ASN A 302 26.91 2.93 -1.26
CA ASN A 302 28.23 3.20 -0.68
C ASN A 302 29.27 2.09 -0.91
N GLY A 303 28.89 1.02 -1.64
CA GLY A 303 29.75 -0.13 -1.94
C GLY A 303 29.76 -1.23 -0.87
N GLU A 304 29.05 -1.07 0.24
CA GLU A 304 28.93 -2.12 1.27
C GLU A 304 28.13 -3.30 0.71
N GLN A 305 28.65 -4.51 0.91
CA GLN A 305 28.01 -5.76 0.52
C GLN A 305 27.47 -6.49 1.74
N LEU A 306 26.21 -6.89 1.68
CA LEU A 306 25.49 -7.60 2.72
C LEU A 306 24.97 -8.91 2.14
N ASP A 307 25.31 -10.02 2.79
CA ASP A 307 24.85 -11.35 2.39
C ASP A 307 23.60 -11.74 3.18
N ALA A 308 22.73 -12.55 2.56
CA ALA A 308 21.54 -13.13 3.17
C ALA A 308 21.60 -14.66 3.09
N ARG A 309 21.28 -15.35 4.19
CA ARG A 309 21.33 -16.82 4.26
C ARG A 309 20.22 -17.50 3.45
N LEU A 310 19.00 -16.95 3.51
CA LEU A 310 17.82 -17.52 2.84
C LEU A 310 17.46 -16.79 1.55
N GLY A 311 17.58 -15.46 1.52
CA GLY A 311 17.27 -14.69 0.32
C GLY A 311 16.98 -13.22 0.56
N VAL A 312 16.42 -12.61 -0.48
CA VAL A 312 16.10 -11.17 -0.54
C VAL A 312 14.62 -11.00 -0.87
N VAL A 313 13.96 -10.07 -0.20
CA VAL A 313 12.61 -9.61 -0.56
C VAL A 313 12.71 -8.18 -1.08
N SER A 314 12.24 -7.93 -2.30
CA SER A 314 12.15 -6.58 -2.84
C SER A 314 10.75 -6.01 -2.64
N ASN A 315 10.67 -4.88 -1.94
CA ASN A 315 9.46 -4.06 -1.83
C ASN A 315 9.53 -2.85 -2.78
N ALA A 316 10.50 -2.79 -3.66
CA ALA A 316 10.53 -1.87 -4.78
C ALA A 316 9.50 -2.28 -5.85
N SER A 317 9.16 -1.37 -6.75
CA SER A 317 8.27 -1.71 -7.86
C SER A 317 8.88 -2.83 -8.72
N PRO A 318 8.09 -3.55 -9.54
CA PRO A 318 8.63 -4.56 -10.43
C PRO A 318 9.69 -4.01 -11.40
N TRP A 319 9.52 -2.80 -11.91
CA TRP A 319 10.47 -2.13 -12.79
C TRP A 319 11.75 -1.75 -12.03
N ASP A 320 11.62 -1.08 -10.88
CA ASP A 320 12.77 -0.70 -10.05
C ASP A 320 13.51 -1.95 -9.55
N THR A 321 12.81 -3.06 -9.29
CA THR A 321 13.46 -4.34 -8.95
C THR A 321 14.27 -4.88 -10.12
N LEU A 322 13.81 -4.75 -11.37
CA LEU A 322 14.61 -5.13 -12.53
C LEU A 322 15.89 -4.29 -12.64
N ASP A 323 15.82 -3.00 -12.31
CA ASP A 323 16.97 -2.09 -12.32
C ASP A 323 17.98 -2.42 -11.21
N LEU A 324 17.53 -3.04 -10.12
CA LEU A 324 18.39 -3.55 -9.04
C LEU A 324 19.07 -4.89 -9.38
N LEU A 325 18.67 -5.57 -10.44
CA LEU A 325 19.23 -6.87 -10.81
C LEU A 325 20.31 -6.71 -11.87
N PRO A 326 21.35 -7.61 -11.91
CA PRO A 326 22.32 -7.62 -12.98
C PRO A 326 21.64 -7.75 -14.35
N GLU A 327 22.16 -7.08 -15.36
CA GLU A 327 21.61 -7.19 -16.72
C GLU A 327 21.72 -8.60 -17.30
N ASP A 328 22.84 -9.26 -17.01
CA ASP A 328 23.16 -10.59 -17.50
C ASP A 328 22.60 -11.69 -16.59
N GLY A 329 22.20 -12.81 -17.21
CA GLY A 329 21.77 -14.01 -16.50
C GLY A 329 20.28 -14.07 -16.14
N LEU A 330 19.51 -13.00 -16.33
CA LEU A 330 18.07 -13.01 -16.03
C LEU A 330 17.27 -13.78 -17.10
N PRO A 331 16.22 -14.53 -16.71
CA PRO A 331 15.33 -15.19 -17.65
C PRO A 331 14.67 -14.13 -18.59
N ARG A 332 15.03 -14.13 -19.85
CA ARG A 332 14.65 -13.12 -20.86
C ARG A 332 13.14 -12.90 -20.94
N ARG A 333 12.35 -13.98 -20.80
CA ARG A 333 10.88 -13.88 -20.85
C ARG A 333 10.34 -13.10 -19.66
N TRP A 334 10.81 -13.37 -18.46
CA TRP A 334 10.37 -12.70 -17.24
C TRP A 334 10.77 -11.22 -17.27
N ARG A 335 12.04 -10.92 -17.59
CA ARG A 335 12.53 -9.53 -17.74
C ARG A 335 11.64 -8.73 -18.72
N ARG A 336 11.39 -9.28 -19.91
CA ARG A 336 10.55 -8.61 -20.90
C ARG A 336 9.11 -8.42 -20.44
N GLN A 337 8.51 -9.41 -19.79
CA GLN A 337 7.14 -9.31 -19.27
C GLN A 337 7.04 -8.27 -18.16
N THR A 338 7.98 -8.25 -17.22
CA THR A 338 8.01 -7.29 -16.11
C THR A 338 8.26 -5.87 -16.61
N ALA A 339 9.20 -5.66 -17.53
CA ALA A 339 9.48 -4.36 -18.14
C ALA A 339 8.30 -3.81 -18.96
N ALA A 340 7.51 -4.71 -19.57
CA ALA A 340 6.32 -4.34 -20.35
C ALA A 340 5.05 -4.15 -19.50
N THR A 341 5.12 -4.27 -18.19
CA THR A 341 3.98 -3.99 -17.29
C THR A 341 3.58 -2.53 -17.45
N PRO A 342 2.32 -2.19 -17.75
CA PRO A 342 1.89 -0.80 -17.81
C PRO A 342 1.84 -0.18 -16.41
N ALA A 343 2.13 1.13 -16.30
CA ALA A 343 1.99 1.90 -15.08
C ALA A 343 0.68 2.69 -15.09
N CYS A 344 0.06 2.85 -13.93
CA CYS A 344 -0.97 3.86 -13.73
C CYS A 344 -0.34 5.25 -13.86
N SER A 345 -1.14 6.26 -14.18
CA SER A 345 -0.69 7.64 -14.08
C SER A 345 -0.20 7.97 -12.67
N SER A 346 0.59 9.02 -12.57
CA SER A 346 1.09 9.54 -11.31
C SER A 346 0.02 10.38 -10.60
N PHE A 347 0.44 11.19 -9.66
CA PHE A 347 -0.44 12.05 -8.88
C PHE A 347 0.25 13.37 -8.53
N LEU A 348 -0.55 14.39 -8.28
CA LEU A 348 -0.14 15.63 -7.66
C LEU A 348 -0.47 15.58 -6.17
N HIS A 349 0.31 16.24 -5.35
CA HIS A 349 0.02 16.46 -3.94
C HIS A 349 0.02 17.94 -3.58
N TRP A 350 -0.83 18.30 -2.64
CA TRP A 350 -0.91 19.62 -2.07
C TRP A 350 -1.00 19.52 -0.54
N HIS A 351 -0.02 20.07 0.14
CA HIS A 351 0.05 20.08 1.59
C HIS A 351 -0.02 21.51 2.09
N VAL A 352 -0.95 21.80 2.97
CA VAL A 352 -1.23 23.15 3.45
C VAL A 352 -1.33 23.16 4.97
N GLY A 353 -0.61 24.09 5.59
CA GLY A 353 -0.90 24.56 6.93
C GLY A 353 -1.80 25.79 6.83
N LEU A 354 -2.95 25.77 7.49
CA LEU A 354 -3.92 26.86 7.43
C LEU A 354 -4.40 27.27 8.83
N ARG A 355 -4.83 28.54 8.99
CA ARG A 355 -5.49 28.97 10.20
C ARG A 355 -6.85 28.29 10.35
N GLY A 356 -7.11 27.73 11.53
CA GLY A 356 -8.39 27.12 11.90
C GLY A 356 -9.51 28.13 12.08
N GLY A 357 -10.69 27.64 12.46
CA GLY A 357 -11.89 28.41 12.74
C GLY A 357 -13.09 27.49 12.77
N GLU A 358 -14.23 27.96 13.35
CA GLU A 358 -15.45 27.18 13.48
C GLU A 358 -15.97 26.61 12.16
N ASP A 359 -15.82 27.36 11.07
CA ASP A 359 -16.20 26.97 9.72
C ASP A 359 -15.31 25.84 9.17
N VAL A 360 -13.99 25.88 9.43
CA VAL A 360 -13.05 24.80 9.09
C VAL A 360 -13.38 23.56 9.92
N ASP A 361 -13.65 23.74 11.20
CA ASP A 361 -13.99 22.65 12.12
C ASP A 361 -15.37 22.04 11.83
N ALA A 362 -16.22 22.72 11.10
CA ALA A 362 -17.51 22.21 10.64
C ALA A 362 -17.41 21.30 9.39
N LEU A 363 -16.27 21.28 8.67
CA LEU A 363 -16.11 20.47 7.47
C LEU A 363 -15.88 18.99 7.84
N PRO A 364 -16.36 18.01 7.08
CA PRO A 364 -15.89 16.63 7.17
C PRO A 364 -14.37 16.52 7.04
N ILE A 365 -13.77 15.53 7.71
CA ILE A 365 -12.31 15.31 7.65
C ILE A 365 -11.83 14.99 6.23
N HIS A 366 -12.62 14.26 5.47
CA HIS A 366 -12.29 13.91 4.08
C HIS A 366 -13.33 14.47 3.12
N HIS A 367 -12.85 14.87 1.93
CA HIS A 367 -13.69 15.22 0.80
C HIS A 367 -13.15 14.54 -0.45
N VAL A 368 -14.05 14.04 -1.28
CA VAL A 368 -13.75 13.63 -2.65
C VAL A 368 -14.44 14.56 -3.61
N TRP A 369 -13.70 15.09 -4.56
CA TRP A 369 -14.22 15.90 -5.65
C TRP A 369 -14.11 15.15 -6.97
N VAL A 370 -15.17 15.22 -7.78
CA VAL A 370 -15.18 14.76 -9.16
C VAL A 370 -15.73 15.90 -10.02
N GLY A 371 -14.97 16.31 -11.03
CA GLY A 371 -15.32 17.46 -11.86
C GLY A 371 -16.42 17.17 -12.88
N ASP A 372 -16.31 16.05 -13.58
CA ASP A 372 -17.24 15.70 -14.66
C ASP A 372 -17.21 14.19 -14.92
N TRP A 373 -18.36 13.53 -14.78
CA TRP A 373 -18.48 12.10 -15.03
C TRP A 373 -18.24 11.71 -16.49
N GLU A 374 -18.65 12.58 -17.43
CA GLU A 374 -18.52 12.30 -18.87
C GLU A 374 -17.07 12.30 -19.36
N ARG A 375 -16.20 13.03 -18.67
CA ARG A 375 -14.75 12.97 -18.94
C ARG A 375 -14.11 11.65 -18.55
N GLY A 376 -14.80 10.87 -17.72
CA GLY A 376 -14.28 9.67 -17.09
C GLY A 376 -13.45 9.96 -15.85
N ILE A 377 -13.54 9.08 -14.85
CA ILE A 377 -12.94 9.27 -13.53
C ILE A 377 -11.40 9.41 -13.57
N GLY A 378 -10.75 8.70 -14.47
CA GLY A 378 -9.29 8.72 -14.66
C GLY A 378 -8.77 9.86 -15.52
N ALA A 379 -9.63 10.76 -16.02
CA ALA A 379 -9.19 11.92 -16.79
C ALA A 379 -8.33 12.86 -15.95
N GLU A 380 -7.39 13.55 -16.58
CA GLU A 380 -6.47 14.47 -15.91
C GLU A 380 -7.19 15.46 -14.99
N ARG A 381 -6.77 15.52 -13.74
CA ARG A 381 -7.30 16.43 -12.72
C ARG A 381 -8.83 16.36 -12.55
N ASN A 382 -9.45 15.21 -12.84
CA ASN A 382 -10.90 15.03 -12.77
C ASN A 382 -11.40 14.41 -11.46
N MET A 383 -10.49 13.95 -10.61
CA MET A 383 -10.78 13.47 -9.27
C MET A 383 -9.71 13.97 -8.30
N LEU A 384 -10.13 14.54 -7.18
CA LEU A 384 -9.26 14.99 -6.10
C LEU A 384 -9.75 14.45 -4.76
N VAL A 385 -8.83 14.19 -3.86
CA VAL A 385 -9.12 13.82 -2.47
C VAL A 385 -8.48 14.85 -1.56
N PHE A 386 -9.23 15.32 -0.57
CA PHE A 386 -8.80 16.25 0.46
C PHE A 386 -8.98 15.63 1.83
N SER A 387 -8.03 15.86 2.72
CA SER A 387 -8.05 15.34 4.09
C SER A 387 -7.55 16.39 5.07
N MET A 388 -8.27 16.57 6.19
CA MET A 388 -7.88 17.45 7.29
C MET A 388 -7.69 16.64 8.58
N PRO A 389 -6.63 15.84 8.68
CA PRO A 389 -6.45 14.86 9.76
C PRO A 389 -6.26 15.52 11.13
N SER A 390 -5.76 16.76 11.20
CA SER A 390 -5.62 17.49 12.46
C SER A 390 -6.94 17.77 13.19
N ARG A 391 -8.08 17.61 12.51
CA ARG A 391 -9.40 17.67 13.15
C ARG A 391 -9.67 16.46 14.07
N LEU A 392 -9.03 15.33 13.81
CA LEU A 392 -9.11 14.13 14.66
C LEU A 392 -7.89 14.00 15.58
N ASP A 393 -6.74 14.51 15.12
CA ASP A 393 -5.49 14.53 15.88
C ASP A 393 -4.90 15.95 15.91
N PRO A 394 -5.29 16.80 16.86
CA PRO A 394 -4.81 18.18 16.94
C PRO A 394 -3.30 18.33 17.07
N GLN A 395 -2.57 17.25 17.44
CA GLN A 395 -1.10 17.30 17.54
C GLN A 395 -0.40 17.40 16.18
N LEU A 396 -1.12 17.19 15.09
CA LEU A 396 -0.58 17.29 13.72
C LEU A 396 -0.38 18.74 13.26
N ALA A 397 -0.93 19.73 13.96
CA ALA A 397 -0.82 21.14 13.62
C ALA A 397 -0.48 21.99 14.85
N PRO A 398 0.14 23.18 14.66
CA PRO A 398 0.26 24.16 15.74
C PRO A 398 -1.12 24.60 16.24
N GLU A 399 -1.19 25.05 17.50
CA GLU A 399 -2.42 25.54 18.12
C GLU A 399 -3.11 26.60 17.25
N GLY A 400 -4.44 26.49 17.08
CA GLY A 400 -5.24 27.37 16.24
C GLY A 400 -5.06 27.17 14.73
N HIS A 401 -4.39 26.11 14.32
CA HIS A 401 -4.14 25.78 12.91
C HIS A 401 -4.64 24.38 12.57
N GLN A 402 -4.74 24.12 11.26
CA GLN A 402 -5.13 22.81 10.70
C GLN A 402 -4.17 22.40 9.59
N VAL A 403 -4.03 21.09 9.41
CA VAL A 403 -3.36 20.48 8.26
C VAL A 403 -4.38 20.12 7.20
N LEU A 404 -4.13 20.51 5.96
CA LEU A 404 -4.84 20.02 4.79
C LEU A 404 -3.86 19.27 3.90
N HIS A 405 -4.20 18.05 3.55
CA HIS A 405 -3.51 17.20 2.59
C HIS A 405 -4.45 16.89 1.44
N ALA A 406 -4.04 17.16 0.21
CA ALA A 406 -4.82 16.85 -0.97
C ALA A 406 -3.98 16.15 -2.04
N TYR A 407 -4.62 15.30 -2.84
CA TYR A 407 -3.96 14.63 -3.95
C TYR A 407 -4.93 14.28 -5.08
N SER A 408 -4.37 14.12 -6.28
CA SER A 408 -5.08 13.69 -7.48
C SER A 408 -4.70 12.23 -7.79
N PRO A 409 -5.51 11.22 -7.37
CA PRO A 409 -5.10 9.82 -7.46
C PRO A 409 -5.02 9.35 -8.91
N ALA A 410 -3.87 8.80 -9.34
CA ALA A 410 -3.68 8.09 -10.61
C ALA A 410 -4.17 8.84 -11.87
N ASN A 411 -4.18 10.17 -11.85
CA ASN A 411 -4.70 10.97 -12.97
C ASN A 411 -3.76 12.12 -13.42
N GLU A 412 -2.48 12.04 -13.04
CA GLU A 412 -1.45 12.98 -13.51
C GLU A 412 -0.47 12.24 -14.44
N PRO A 413 -0.45 12.58 -15.77
CA PRO A 413 0.41 11.91 -16.71
C PRO A 413 1.89 12.19 -16.47
N TRP A 414 2.72 11.13 -16.40
CA TRP A 414 4.17 11.24 -16.28
C TRP A 414 4.81 11.94 -17.49
N GLU A 415 4.23 11.76 -18.66
CA GLU A 415 4.73 12.28 -19.93
C GLU A 415 4.89 13.81 -19.94
N LEU A 416 4.05 14.52 -19.19
CA LEU A 416 4.12 15.98 -19.04
C LEU A 416 5.37 16.43 -18.24
N TRP A 417 5.91 15.55 -17.41
CA TRP A 417 6.97 15.84 -16.46
C TRP A 417 8.33 15.26 -16.84
N ARG A 418 8.33 14.17 -17.62
CA ARG A 418 9.50 13.32 -17.87
C ARG A 418 10.75 14.11 -18.26
N ASP A 419 10.59 15.08 -19.16
CA ASP A 419 11.69 15.82 -19.78
C ASP A 419 11.94 17.19 -19.10
N LEU A 420 11.26 17.48 -17.99
CA LEU A 420 11.41 18.71 -17.22
C LEU A 420 12.40 18.53 -16.07
N GLU A 421 13.39 19.38 -16.01
CA GLU A 421 14.34 19.41 -14.88
C GLU A 421 13.66 20.05 -13.65
N PRO A 422 13.57 19.36 -12.50
CA PRO A 422 13.04 19.92 -11.28
C PRO A 422 13.73 21.23 -10.87
N GLY A 423 12.96 22.28 -10.61
CA GLY A 423 13.45 23.61 -10.29
C GLY A 423 13.69 24.51 -11.49
N SER A 424 13.57 24.01 -12.74
CA SER A 424 13.58 24.86 -13.92
C SER A 424 12.34 25.74 -14.01
N ALA A 425 12.41 26.87 -14.74
CA ALA A 425 11.28 27.77 -14.92
C ALA A 425 10.07 27.06 -15.59
N ALA A 426 10.32 26.16 -16.55
CA ALA A 426 9.27 25.37 -17.20
C ALA A 426 8.60 24.40 -16.22
N TYR A 427 9.41 23.73 -15.38
CA TYR A 427 8.89 22.84 -14.35
C TYR A 427 8.03 23.58 -13.32
N GLU A 428 8.50 24.73 -12.80
CA GLU A 428 7.75 25.50 -11.80
C GLU A 428 6.48 26.12 -12.39
N ALA A 429 6.50 26.53 -13.66
CA ALA A 429 5.31 27.04 -14.35
C ALA A 429 4.24 25.93 -14.49
N LEU A 430 4.63 24.74 -14.96
CA LEU A 430 3.74 23.59 -15.08
C LEU A 430 3.18 23.17 -13.72
N LYS A 431 4.03 23.09 -12.70
CA LYS A 431 3.65 22.75 -11.33
C LYS A 431 2.59 23.73 -10.77
N THR A 432 2.82 25.02 -10.95
CA THR A 432 1.87 26.06 -10.51
C THR A 432 0.53 25.93 -11.25
N GLU A 433 0.55 25.77 -12.56
CA GLU A 433 -0.66 25.60 -13.38
C GLU A 433 -1.44 24.36 -12.96
N ARG A 434 -0.75 23.22 -12.84
CA ARG A 434 -1.43 21.94 -12.61
C ARG A 434 -1.92 21.79 -11.16
N CYS A 435 -1.17 22.27 -10.17
CA CYS A 435 -1.58 22.23 -8.76
C CYS A 435 -2.63 23.31 -8.41
N GLY A 436 -2.86 24.30 -9.26
CA GLY A 436 -3.87 25.35 -9.04
C GLY A 436 -5.28 24.82 -8.82
N ILE A 437 -5.61 23.65 -9.41
CA ILE A 437 -6.91 22.99 -9.26
C ILE A 437 -7.28 22.70 -7.80
N PHE A 438 -6.30 22.35 -6.95
CA PHE A 438 -6.58 22.08 -5.54
C PHE A 438 -7.13 23.30 -4.81
N ARG A 439 -6.52 24.46 -5.05
CA ARG A 439 -6.96 25.72 -4.46
C ARG A 439 -8.33 26.13 -5.00
N GLU A 440 -8.54 26.03 -6.31
CA GLU A 440 -9.80 26.34 -6.98
C GLU A 440 -10.96 25.50 -6.38
N VAL A 441 -10.76 24.19 -6.26
CA VAL A 441 -11.79 23.29 -5.75
C VAL A 441 -12.04 23.50 -4.26
N PHE A 442 -10.99 23.59 -3.43
CA PHE A 442 -11.18 23.70 -1.99
C PHE A 442 -11.74 25.06 -1.57
N SER A 443 -11.54 26.12 -2.38
CA SER A 443 -12.17 27.43 -2.15
C SER A 443 -13.71 27.40 -2.28
N GLN A 444 -14.29 26.37 -2.89
CA GLN A 444 -15.75 26.17 -2.89
C GLN A 444 -16.28 25.79 -1.50
N LEU A 445 -15.44 25.14 -0.67
CA LEU A 445 -15.75 24.80 0.72
C LEU A 445 -15.35 25.91 1.69
N LEU A 446 -14.27 26.62 1.39
CA LEU A 446 -13.68 27.64 2.24
C LEU A 446 -13.31 28.87 1.39
N PRO A 447 -14.24 29.82 1.17
CA PRO A 447 -14.02 30.95 0.25
C PRO A 447 -12.85 31.86 0.60
N ASP A 448 -12.49 31.97 1.89
CA ASP A 448 -11.35 32.76 2.39
C ASP A 448 -10.05 31.94 2.54
N LEU A 449 -9.98 30.78 1.89
CA LEU A 449 -8.84 29.87 1.93
C LEU A 449 -7.50 30.57 1.69
N ALA A 450 -7.44 31.49 0.72
CA ALA A 450 -6.21 32.19 0.38
C ALA A 450 -5.63 32.99 1.55
N ASP A 451 -6.50 33.59 2.36
CA ASP A 451 -6.10 34.39 3.53
C ASP A 451 -5.69 33.51 4.73
N ARG A 452 -6.12 32.26 4.75
CA ARG A 452 -5.83 31.31 5.83
C ARG A 452 -4.53 30.56 5.65
N ILE A 453 -4.02 30.42 4.43
CA ILE A 453 -2.80 29.64 4.15
C ILE A 453 -1.59 30.31 4.81
N VAL A 454 -0.88 29.55 5.66
CA VAL A 454 0.38 29.97 6.31
C VAL A 454 1.59 29.17 5.83
N LEU A 455 1.34 27.99 5.26
CA LEU A 455 2.34 27.13 4.64
C LEU A 455 1.71 26.39 3.46
N GLU A 456 2.42 26.34 2.34
CA GLU A 456 1.97 25.62 1.15
C GLU A 456 3.14 24.87 0.52
N LEU A 457 2.93 23.58 0.22
CA LEU A 457 3.87 22.70 -0.46
C LEU A 457 3.15 21.94 -1.55
N GLN A 458 3.82 21.75 -2.68
CA GLN A 458 3.27 21.05 -3.84
C GLN A 458 4.19 19.90 -4.24
N GLY A 459 3.62 18.70 -4.41
CA GLY A 459 4.28 17.52 -4.91
C GLY A 459 3.87 17.20 -6.34
N THR A 460 4.82 16.70 -7.14
CA THR A 460 4.65 16.34 -8.54
C THR A 460 5.10 14.90 -8.75
N PRO A 461 4.92 14.30 -9.94
CA PRO A 461 5.49 12.99 -10.26
C PRO A 461 6.98 12.86 -9.95
N HIS A 462 7.79 13.91 -10.17
CA HIS A 462 9.20 13.93 -9.77
C HIS A 462 9.41 13.88 -8.25
N THR A 463 8.52 14.52 -7.48
CA THR A 463 8.55 14.46 -6.01
C THR A 463 8.37 13.03 -5.53
N HIS A 464 7.38 12.32 -6.08
CA HIS A 464 7.11 10.92 -5.73
C HIS A 464 8.23 9.99 -6.18
N ARG A 465 8.73 10.16 -7.40
CA ARG A 465 9.89 9.41 -7.89
C ARG A 465 11.11 9.60 -6.97
N ARG A 466 11.34 10.81 -6.49
CA ARG A 466 12.50 11.14 -5.62
C ARG A 466 12.36 10.55 -4.22
N TYR A 467 11.23 10.81 -3.56
CA TYR A 467 11.07 10.51 -2.13
C TYR A 467 10.50 9.11 -1.88
N LEU A 468 9.63 8.60 -2.75
CA LEU A 468 9.07 7.26 -2.64
C LEU A 468 9.85 6.23 -3.44
N ARG A 469 10.76 6.67 -4.31
CA ARG A 469 11.49 5.80 -5.28
C ARG A 469 10.55 4.87 -6.03
N VAL A 470 9.45 5.42 -6.54
CA VAL A 470 8.46 4.69 -7.32
C VAL A 470 8.65 4.99 -8.81
N HIS A 471 8.64 3.98 -9.64
CA HIS A 471 8.75 4.09 -11.09
C HIS A 471 7.82 5.17 -11.65
N GLN A 472 8.38 6.19 -12.34
CA GLN A 472 7.66 7.33 -12.91
C GLN A 472 6.79 8.12 -11.91
N GLY A 473 7.01 7.97 -10.59
CA GLY A 473 6.12 8.50 -9.57
C GLY A 473 4.70 7.94 -9.62
N SER A 474 4.50 6.78 -10.27
CA SER A 474 3.18 6.21 -10.57
C SER A 474 2.41 5.77 -9.33
N TYR A 475 1.09 5.67 -9.47
CA TYR A 475 0.21 5.12 -8.42
C TYR A 475 0.46 3.61 -8.20
N GLY A 476 0.95 2.92 -9.23
CA GLY A 476 1.30 1.51 -9.22
C GLY A 476 1.17 0.88 -10.61
N PRO A 477 1.23 -0.46 -10.73
CA PRO A 477 1.05 -1.13 -12.00
C PRO A 477 -0.42 -1.13 -12.45
N ALA A 478 -0.64 -0.79 -13.72
CA ALA A 478 -1.95 -0.78 -14.37
C ALA A 478 -2.30 -2.18 -14.90
N ILE A 479 -2.45 -3.15 -13.99
CA ILE A 479 -2.80 -4.52 -14.36
C ILE A 479 -4.30 -4.73 -14.14
N GLY A 480 -5.05 -4.67 -15.24
CA GLY A 480 -6.49 -4.88 -15.21
C GLY A 480 -6.88 -6.35 -15.03
N ALA A 481 -7.84 -6.61 -14.16
CA ALA A 481 -8.39 -7.94 -13.91
C ALA A 481 -9.18 -8.51 -15.12
N ASP A 482 -9.46 -7.68 -16.12
CA ASP A 482 -10.07 -8.06 -17.40
C ASP A 482 -9.13 -8.80 -18.35
N ARG A 483 -7.81 -8.62 -18.18
CA ARG A 483 -6.81 -9.10 -19.15
C ARG A 483 -5.86 -10.16 -18.61
N SER A 484 -5.50 -10.08 -17.35
CA SER A 484 -4.48 -10.96 -16.77
C SER A 484 -4.66 -11.06 -15.26
N PRO A 485 -4.38 -12.23 -14.64
CA PRO A 485 -4.23 -12.29 -13.21
C PRO A 485 -3.07 -11.40 -12.77
N PHE A 486 -3.22 -10.72 -11.65
CA PHE A 486 -2.16 -9.92 -11.05
C PHE A 486 -0.94 -10.81 -10.75
N PRO A 487 0.31 -10.41 -11.08
CA PRO A 487 1.49 -11.24 -10.87
C PRO A 487 1.71 -11.52 -9.38
N GLY A 488 2.08 -12.75 -9.06
CA GLY A 488 2.49 -13.12 -7.70
C GLY A 488 3.85 -12.54 -7.31
N GLY A 489 4.19 -12.63 -6.01
CA GLY A 489 5.49 -12.18 -5.51
C GLY A 489 6.67 -13.11 -5.83
N SER A 490 6.41 -14.32 -6.32
CA SER A 490 7.48 -15.27 -6.67
C SER A 490 8.16 -14.89 -7.99
N THR A 491 9.49 -14.96 -8.01
CA THR A 491 10.30 -14.71 -9.20
C THR A 491 10.94 -16.03 -9.70
N PRO A 492 11.46 -16.05 -10.93
CA PRO A 492 12.24 -17.18 -11.41
C PRO A 492 13.65 -17.26 -10.79
N ILE A 493 14.04 -16.29 -9.98
CA ILE A 493 15.33 -16.24 -9.28
C ILE A 493 15.12 -16.87 -7.91
N GLU A 494 15.90 -17.91 -7.60
CA GLU A 494 15.86 -18.60 -6.31
C GLU A 494 16.18 -17.61 -5.19
N GLY A 495 15.44 -17.66 -4.08
CA GLY A 495 15.66 -16.78 -2.93
C GLY A 495 15.25 -15.31 -3.15
N LEU A 496 14.70 -14.94 -4.31
CA LEU A 496 14.14 -13.59 -4.54
C LEU A 496 12.62 -13.63 -4.55
N GLN A 497 12.02 -12.88 -3.64
CA GLN A 497 10.56 -12.62 -3.59
C GLN A 497 10.28 -11.13 -3.76
N LEU A 498 9.10 -10.80 -4.27
CA LEU A 498 8.59 -9.44 -4.35
C LEU A 498 7.41 -9.25 -3.39
N CYS A 499 7.26 -8.04 -2.85
CA CYS A 499 6.06 -7.62 -2.11
C CYS A 499 5.72 -6.15 -2.45
N GLY A 500 4.65 -5.63 -1.87
CA GLY A 500 4.18 -4.28 -2.11
C GLY A 500 3.10 -4.20 -3.19
N ALA A 501 2.83 -2.98 -3.68
CA ALA A 501 1.76 -2.69 -4.64
C ALA A 501 1.97 -3.32 -6.03
N GLY A 502 3.20 -3.73 -6.34
CA GLY A 502 3.60 -4.29 -7.64
C GLY A 502 3.20 -5.74 -7.86
N VAL A 503 2.73 -6.44 -6.83
CA VAL A 503 2.38 -7.87 -6.87
C VAL A 503 1.03 -8.12 -6.22
N PHE A 504 0.45 -9.30 -6.49
CA PHE A 504 -0.83 -9.71 -5.91
C PHE A 504 -0.85 -9.51 -4.38
N PRO A 505 -1.92 -8.93 -3.79
CA PRO A 505 -3.21 -8.57 -4.40
C PRO A 505 -3.25 -7.22 -5.12
N GLY A 506 -2.20 -6.39 -5.06
CA GLY A 506 -2.09 -5.13 -5.80
C GLY A 506 -2.00 -3.89 -4.93
N ILE A 507 -2.55 -2.77 -5.43
CA ILE A 507 -2.46 -1.43 -4.83
C ILE A 507 -3.38 -1.33 -3.61
N GLY A 508 -2.98 -0.52 -2.64
CA GLY A 508 -3.74 -0.19 -1.43
C GLY A 508 -3.12 -0.77 -0.15
N VAL A 509 -3.47 -0.18 0.99
CA VAL A 509 -2.88 -0.57 2.29
C VAL A 509 -3.18 -2.04 2.65
N PRO A 510 -4.44 -2.53 2.62
CA PRO A 510 -4.71 -3.93 2.90
C PRO A 510 -4.02 -4.89 1.92
N PRO A 511 -4.05 -4.68 0.59
CA PRO A 511 -3.32 -5.52 -0.36
C PRO A 511 -1.82 -5.60 -0.11
N VAL A 512 -1.14 -4.48 0.16
CA VAL A 512 0.31 -4.51 0.38
C VAL A 512 0.68 -5.22 1.68
N ALA A 513 -0.16 -5.18 2.72
CA ALA A 513 0.04 -5.96 3.93
C ALA A 513 -0.07 -7.48 3.66
N VAL A 514 -1.04 -7.90 2.83
CA VAL A 514 -1.16 -9.30 2.37
C VAL A 514 0.08 -9.72 1.59
N SER A 515 0.54 -8.91 0.63
CA SER A 515 1.71 -9.24 -0.17
C SER A 515 2.97 -9.38 0.68
N GLY A 516 3.14 -8.50 1.68
CA GLY A 516 4.23 -8.59 2.67
C GLY A 516 4.16 -9.87 3.50
N ALA A 517 2.96 -10.24 3.99
CA ALA A 517 2.75 -11.49 4.70
C ALA A 517 3.05 -12.72 3.84
N MET A 518 2.61 -12.72 2.57
CA MET A 518 2.90 -13.80 1.62
C MET A 518 4.40 -13.95 1.36
N ALA A 519 5.12 -12.84 1.22
CA ALA A 519 6.56 -12.85 1.04
C ALA A 519 7.28 -13.44 2.28
N ALA A 520 6.92 -13.00 3.49
CA ALA A 520 7.44 -13.57 4.73
C ALA A 520 7.18 -15.09 4.81
N HIS A 521 5.96 -15.52 4.55
CA HIS A 521 5.55 -16.90 4.64
C HIS A 521 6.19 -17.79 3.57
N SER A 522 6.77 -17.25 2.49
CA SER A 522 7.55 -18.06 1.54
C SER A 522 8.85 -18.60 2.12
N PHE A 523 9.38 -17.97 3.17
CA PHE A 523 10.59 -18.38 3.89
C PHE A 523 10.31 -19.14 5.19
N VAL A 524 9.04 -19.32 5.56
CA VAL A 524 8.62 -19.91 6.84
C VAL A 524 7.87 -21.22 6.60
N PRO A 525 8.09 -22.28 7.40
CA PRO A 525 7.31 -23.51 7.32
C PRO A 525 5.80 -23.27 7.52
N ALA A 526 4.96 -23.95 6.74
CA ALA A 526 3.49 -23.83 6.84
C ALA A 526 2.95 -24.14 8.24
N ALA A 527 3.63 -25.00 8.99
CA ALA A 527 3.26 -25.35 10.37
C ALA A 527 3.36 -24.14 11.33
N GLN A 528 4.40 -23.31 11.18
CA GLN A 528 4.59 -22.10 12.00
C GLN A 528 3.54 -21.04 11.64
N GLN A 529 3.27 -20.83 10.35
CA GLN A 529 2.19 -19.93 9.89
C GLN A 529 0.84 -20.37 10.46
N LYS A 530 0.53 -21.68 10.41
CA LYS A 530 -0.71 -22.23 10.98
C LYS A 530 -0.80 -22.03 12.50
N ALA A 531 0.31 -22.14 13.22
CA ALA A 531 0.36 -21.89 14.66
C ALA A 531 0.02 -20.43 14.97
N LEU A 532 0.59 -19.46 14.22
CA LEU A 532 0.31 -18.05 14.38
C LEU A 532 -1.18 -17.72 14.12
N ILE A 533 -1.77 -18.25 13.06
CA ILE A 533 -3.21 -18.04 12.75
C ILE A 533 -4.10 -18.53 13.90
N ARG A 534 -3.79 -19.69 14.48
CA ARG A 534 -4.53 -20.21 15.65
C ARG A 534 -4.35 -19.35 16.91
N GLU A 535 -3.13 -18.87 17.14
CA GLU A 535 -2.82 -17.96 18.26
C GLU A 535 -3.64 -16.68 18.17
N LEU A 536 -3.84 -16.16 16.95
CA LEU A 536 -4.63 -14.96 16.69
C LEU A 536 -6.14 -15.18 16.72
N GLY A 537 -6.60 -16.42 16.74
CA GLY A 537 -8.02 -16.76 16.68
C GLY A 537 -8.65 -16.57 15.29
N LEU A 538 -7.85 -16.64 14.23
CA LEU A 538 -8.25 -16.43 12.84
C LEU A 538 -8.54 -17.76 12.10
#